data_183101aae1fb9a5fb260aadfcc9b94df
#
_entry.id   183101aae1fb9a5fb260aadfcc9b94df
#
_cell.length_a   1.000
_cell.length_b   1.000
_cell.length_c   1.000
_cell.angle_alpha   90.00
_cell.angle_beta   90.00
_cell.angle_gamma   90.00
#
_symmetry.space_group_name_H-M   'P 1'
#
loop_
_entity.id
_entity.type
_entity.pdbx_description
1 polymer ?
#
loop_
_entity_poly.entity_id
_entity_poly.type
_entity_poly.pdbx_seq_one_letter_code
_entity_poly.pdbx_strand_id
1 'polypeptide(L)'
;MTTEFSYLTFSVFEISDFNLFIETVKVIFKKQLITGKAEIYSEIPNPNGWVNPQSGGSHFPKFSCWQNKIYPDKVFFISNYEEGLFNVCRIIQKHLRCNIITCALSDETETDNPFFKFYFSNSNLEERLIQAYKEDRWIFYEEGKPLSFENLDYYKRRRITDRLNNNIIKEYMIRLGIDINTIDAQIKAGIVYVRKKW
;
A
#
# COMPACT_ATOMS: atom_id res chain seq x y z
N MET A 1 -1.46 -1.00 -14.04
CA MET A 1 -2.83 -0.68 -13.61
C MET A 1 -3.33 0.50 -14.41
N THR A 2 -4.26 0.27 -15.36
CA THR A 2 -4.81 1.30 -16.28
C THR A 2 -6.18 1.82 -15.81
N THR A 3 -6.63 1.39 -14.64
CA THR A 3 -7.97 1.71 -14.12
C THR A 3 -8.00 3.14 -13.59
N GLU A 4 -9.01 3.89 -13.96
CA GLU A 4 -9.33 5.18 -13.34
C GLU A 4 -9.65 4.95 -11.86
N PHE A 5 -9.11 5.77 -10.98
CA PHE A 5 -9.33 5.69 -9.54
C PHE A 5 -9.42 7.09 -8.95
N SER A 6 -10.32 7.30 -7.99
CA SER A 6 -10.29 8.49 -7.15
C SER A 6 -9.21 8.36 -6.07
N TYR A 7 -9.09 7.14 -5.49
CA TYR A 7 -8.04 6.78 -4.55
C TYR A 7 -7.47 5.40 -4.86
N LEU A 8 -6.16 5.27 -4.73
CA LEU A 8 -5.46 4.00 -4.78
C LEU A 8 -4.42 3.95 -3.66
N THR A 9 -4.62 3.08 -2.68
CA THR A 9 -3.63 2.83 -1.62
C THR A 9 -3.20 1.37 -1.67
N PHE A 10 -1.90 1.14 -1.76
CA PHE A 10 -1.32 -0.20 -1.76
C PHE A 10 0.00 -0.23 -0.99
N SER A 11 0.37 -1.43 -0.54
CA SER A 11 1.68 -1.69 0.07
C SER A 11 2.43 -2.76 -0.69
N VAL A 12 3.76 -2.69 -0.63
CA VAL A 12 4.67 -3.68 -1.21
C VAL A 12 5.61 -4.15 -0.11
N PHE A 13 5.66 -5.46 0.12
CA PHE A 13 6.61 -6.10 1.02
C PHE A 13 7.74 -6.71 0.19
N GLU A 14 8.99 -6.42 0.54
CA GLU A 14 10.15 -7.02 -0.10
C GLU A 14 10.42 -8.39 0.54
N ILE A 15 9.76 -9.41 -0.01
CA ILE A 15 9.85 -10.80 0.43
C ILE A 15 9.60 -11.74 -0.74
N SER A 16 10.50 -12.69 -0.96
CA SER A 16 10.41 -13.69 -2.02
C SER A 16 9.54 -14.90 -1.65
N ASP A 17 9.48 -15.26 -0.37
CA ASP A 17 8.70 -16.40 0.11
C ASP A 17 7.24 -16.01 0.38
N PHE A 18 6.40 -16.22 -0.64
CA PHE A 18 4.96 -15.93 -0.53
C PHE A 18 4.25 -16.87 0.47
N ASN A 19 4.73 -18.12 0.65
CA ASN A 19 4.14 -19.02 1.62
C ASN A 19 4.41 -18.55 3.06
N LEU A 20 5.64 -18.10 3.34
CA LEU A 20 5.96 -17.49 4.64
C LEU A 20 5.09 -16.24 4.90
N PHE A 21 4.84 -15.44 3.88
CA PHE A 21 3.93 -14.29 3.98
C PHE A 21 2.52 -14.74 4.35
N ILE A 22 1.96 -15.76 3.67
CA ILE A 22 0.62 -16.29 3.94
C ILE A 22 0.54 -16.85 5.37
N GLU A 23 1.51 -17.64 5.80
CA GLU A 23 1.53 -18.20 7.16
C GLU A 23 1.62 -17.10 8.21
N THR A 24 2.38 -16.03 7.96
CA THR A 24 2.42 -14.86 8.84
C THR A 24 1.05 -14.20 8.95
N VAL A 25 0.36 -14.00 7.84
CA VAL A 25 -1.02 -13.47 7.85
C VAL A 25 -1.95 -14.38 8.67
N LYS A 26 -1.88 -15.69 8.48
CA LYS A 26 -2.67 -16.66 9.27
C LYS A 26 -2.38 -16.59 10.76
N VAL A 27 -1.12 -16.44 11.16
CA VAL A 27 -0.72 -16.29 12.57
C VAL A 27 -1.30 -15.02 13.16
N ILE A 28 -1.18 -13.88 12.47
CA ILE A 28 -1.71 -12.58 12.94
C ILE A 28 -3.23 -12.63 13.14
N PHE A 29 -3.94 -13.27 12.23
CA PHE A 29 -5.41 -13.38 12.25
C PHE A 29 -5.93 -14.70 12.84
N LYS A 30 -5.08 -15.48 13.53
CA LYS A 30 -5.41 -16.81 14.04
C LYS A 30 -6.71 -16.86 14.83
N LYS A 31 -6.92 -15.90 15.75
CA LYS A 31 -8.14 -15.84 16.57
C LYS A 31 -9.39 -15.69 15.70
N GLN A 32 -9.34 -14.81 14.72
CA GLN A 32 -10.47 -14.54 13.82
C GLN A 32 -10.78 -15.72 12.91
N LEU A 33 -9.75 -16.40 12.42
CA LEU A 33 -9.90 -17.59 11.57
C LEU A 33 -10.48 -18.76 12.35
N ILE A 34 -9.97 -19.09 13.54
CA ILE A 34 -10.44 -20.20 14.37
C ILE A 34 -11.89 -19.98 14.81
N THR A 35 -12.27 -18.75 15.12
CA THR A 35 -13.65 -18.42 15.56
C THR A 35 -14.63 -18.24 14.40
N GLY A 36 -14.24 -18.46 13.16
CA GLY A 36 -15.08 -18.27 11.97
C GLY A 36 -15.49 -16.80 11.74
N LYS A 37 -14.78 -15.87 12.37
CA LYS A 37 -15.03 -14.42 12.17
C LYS A 37 -14.34 -13.86 10.93
N ALA A 38 -13.41 -14.59 10.35
CA ALA A 38 -12.74 -14.26 9.11
C ALA A 38 -12.41 -15.53 8.32
N GLU A 39 -12.14 -15.35 7.04
CA GLU A 39 -11.70 -16.42 6.13
C GLU A 39 -10.55 -15.90 5.25
N ILE A 40 -9.72 -16.84 4.79
CA ILE A 40 -8.68 -16.60 3.78
C ILE A 40 -8.95 -17.57 2.63
N TYR A 41 -9.02 -17.02 1.44
CA TYR A 41 -9.19 -17.78 0.20
C TYR A 41 -7.90 -17.71 -0.63
N SER A 42 -7.50 -18.82 -1.22
CA SER A 42 -6.49 -18.83 -2.28
C SER A 42 -7.18 -18.44 -3.58
N GLU A 43 -6.94 -17.24 -4.03
CA GLU A 43 -7.57 -16.66 -5.22
C GLU A 43 -6.60 -15.74 -5.92
N ILE A 44 -6.59 -15.76 -7.26
CA ILE A 44 -5.90 -14.73 -8.03
C ILE A 44 -6.73 -13.46 -7.92
N PRO A 45 -6.23 -12.43 -7.24
CA PRO A 45 -7.01 -11.22 -7.01
C PRO A 45 -7.22 -10.46 -8.32
N ASN A 46 -8.36 -9.77 -8.39
CA ASN A 46 -8.57 -8.70 -9.35
C ASN A 46 -8.31 -7.35 -8.63
N PRO A 47 -7.10 -6.76 -8.74
CA PRO A 47 -6.77 -5.53 -8.04
C PRO A 47 -7.67 -4.35 -8.41
N ASN A 48 -8.25 -4.35 -9.61
CA ASN A 48 -9.15 -3.30 -10.05
C ASN A 48 -10.44 -3.20 -9.21
N GLY A 49 -10.85 -4.29 -8.56
CA GLY A 49 -11.98 -4.28 -7.64
C GLY A 49 -11.71 -3.60 -6.29
N TRP A 50 -10.49 -3.10 -6.06
CA TRP A 50 -10.03 -2.54 -4.79
C TRP A 50 -9.66 -1.07 -4.87
N VAL A 51 -9.69 -0.48 -6.06
CA VAL A 51 -9.55 0.98 -6.22
C VAL A 51 -10.81 1.66 -5.68
N ASN A 52 -10.67 2.89 -5.19
CA ASN A 52 -11.72 3.64 -4.52
C ASN A 52 -12.21 2.94 -3.24
N PRO A 53 -11.32 2.72 -2.27
CA PRO A 53 -11.67 2.11 -1.00
C PRO A 53 -12.68 2.97 -0.23
N GLN A 54 -13.40 2.34 0.70
CA GLN A 54 -14.37 3.04 1.53
C GLN A 54 -13.67 3.86 2.61
N SER A 55 -14.15 5.08 2.85
CA SER A 55 -13.74 5.89 3.99
C SER A 55 -14.40 5.42 5.28
N GLY A 56 -13.77 5.73 6.41
CA GLY A 56 -14.27 5.40 7.76
C GLY A 56 -14.03 3.96 8.19
N GLY A 57 -14.33 3.64 9.43
CA GLY A 57 -13.98 2.39 10.10
C GLY A 57 -15.15 1.43 10.38
N SER A 58 -16.35 1.69 9.88
CA SER A 58 -17.55 0.92 10.22
C SER A 58 -17.76 -0.34 9.34
N HIS A 59 -16.97 -0.52 8.30
CA HIS A 59 -17.07 -1.69 7.43
C HIS A 59 -16.05 -2.78 7.79
N PHE A 60 -16.33 -4.02 7.38
CA PHE A 60 -15.44 -5.14 7.69
C PHE A 60 -14.15 -5.08 6.85
N PRO A 61 -12.98 -5.27 7.49
CA PRO A 61 -11.72 -5.34 6.77
C PRO A 61 -11.70 -6.47 5.75
N LYS A 62 -11.32 -6.11 4.53
CA LYS A 62 -11.04 -7.01 3.44
C LYS A 62 -9.74 -6.57 2.77
N PHE A 63 -8.85 -7.51 2.48
CA PHE A 63 -7.62 -7.21 1.75
C PHE A 63 -7.23 -8.36 0.84
N SER A 64 -6.44 -8.04 -0.14
CA SER A 64 -5.83 -8.99 -1.06
C SER A 64 -4.33 -8.85 -1.07
N CYS A 65 -3.63 -9.99 -1.17
CA CYS A 65 -2.18 -10.03 -1.33
C CYS A 65 -1.84 -10.93 -2.50
N TRP A 66 -0.83 -10.54 -3.27
CA TRP A 66 -0.37 -11.37 -4.40
C TRP A 66 1.11 -11.21 -4.67
N GLN A 67 1.66 -12.20 -5.33
CA GLN A 67 2.97 -12.18 -5.95
C GLN A 67 2.79 -12.34 -7.46
N ASN A 68 3.52 -11.57 -8.24
CA ASN A 68 3.53 -11.71 -9.69
C ASN A 68 4.88 -12.23 -10.22
N LYS A 69 4.93 -12.55 -11.50
CA LYS A 69 6.15 -13.08 -12.13
C LYS A 69 7.20 -12.01 -12.42
N ILE A 70 6.76 -10.74 -12.51
CA ILE A 70 7.64 -9.61 -12.82
C ILE A 70 8.50 -9.25 -11.60
N TYR A 71 7.90 -9.35 -10.40
CA TYR A 71 8.53 -9.01 -9.12
C TYR A 71 8.48 -10.22 -8.18
N PRO A 72 9.30 -11.27 -8.43
CA PRO A 72 9.23 -12.52 -7.65
C PRO A 72 9.73 -12.39 -6.21
N ASP A 73 10.39 -11.29 -5.90
CA ASP A 73 10.90 -10.91 -4.57
C ASP A 73 9.97 -9.95 -3.82
N LYS A 74 8.76 -9.72 -4.33
CA LYS A 74 7.81 -8.76 -3.76
C LYS A 74 6.42 -9.36 -3.59
N VAL A 75 5.75 -8.96 -2.51
CA VAL A 75 4.32 -9.23 -2.27
C VAL A 75 3.59 -7.91 -2.23
N PHE A 76 2.56 -7.80 -3.05
CA PHE A 76 1.66 -6.64 -3.11
C PHE A 76 0.47 -6.85 -2.18
N PHE A 77 0.00 -5.77 -1.60
CA PHE A 77 -1.12 -5.75 -0.67
C PHE A 77 -2.04 -4.57 -1.00
N ILE A 78 -3.34 -4.81 -1.05
CA ILE A 78 -4.37 -3.80 -1.23
C ILE A 78 -5.57 -4.12 -0.33
N SER A 79 -6.29 -3.10 0.15
CA SER A 79 -7.43 -3.29 1.03
C SER A 79 -8.62 -2.40 0.66
N ASN A 80 -9.77 -2.67 1.28
CA ASN A 80 -10.96 -1.84 1.16
C ASN A 80 -10.98 -0.61 2.09
N TYR A 81 -9.83 -0.23 2.64
CA TYR A 81 -9.66 0.97 3.46
C TYR A 81 -8.79 2.00 2.76
N GLU A 82 -9.14 3.29 2.85
CA GLU A 82 -8.39 4.39 2.23
C GLU A 82 -6.93 4.46 2.72
N GLU A 83 -6.71 4.24 4.03
CA GLU A 83 -5.36 4.19 4.59
C GLU A 83 -4.60 2.89 4.30
N GLY A 84 -5.22 1.95 3.55
CA GLY A 84 -4.60 0.70 3.12
C GLY A 84 -4.40 -0.33 4.23
N LEU A 85 -5.15 -0.26 5.35
CA LEU A 85 -4.92 -1.06 6.56
C LEU A 85 -3.47 -0.96 7.06
N PHE A 86 -2.96 0.26 7.10
CA PHE A 86 -1.56 0.56 7.40
C PHE A 86 -1.03 -0.14 8.66
N ASN A 87 -1.83 -0.17 9.75
CA ASN A 87 -1.45 -0.86 10.97
C ASN A 87 -1.28 -2.38 10.78
N VAL A 88 -2.12 -3.00 9.96
CA VAL A 88 -1.99 -4.43 9.61
C VAL A 88 -0.69 -4.67 8.84
N CYS A 89 -0.40 -3.83 7.86
CA CYS A 89 0.84 -3.90 7.09
C CYS A 89 2.07 -3.78 8.00
N ARG A 90 2.05 -2.86 8.98
CA ARG A 90 3.12 -2.70 9.98
C ARG A 90 3.30 -3.94 10.87
N ILE A 91 2.22 -4.59 11.27
CA ILE A 91 2.29 -5.83 12.06
C ILE A 91 2.90 -6.94 11.21
N ILE A 92 2.47 -7.10 9.95
CA ILE A 92 3.06 -8.08 9.02
C ILE A 92 4.55 -7.82 8.84
N GLN A 93 4.94 -6.58 8.56
CA GLN A 93 6.35 -6.17 8.41
C GLN A 93 7.20 -6.57 9.61
N LYS A 94 6.73 -6.27 10.84
CA LYS A 94 7.45 -6.61 12.07
C LYS A 94 7.68 -8.11 12.24
N HIS A 95 6.70 -8.94 11.87
CA HIS A 95 6.84 -10.39 11.92
C HIS A 95 7.83 -10.92 10.88
N LEU A 96 7.78 -10.39 9.67
CA LEU A 96 8.62 -10.80 8.56
C LEU A 96 10.01 -10.18 8.57
N ARG A 97 10.22 -9.09 9.30
CA ARG A 97 11.45 -8.29 9.32
C ARG A 97 11.92 -7.92 7.91
N CYS A 98 10.99 -7.53 7.06
CA CYS A 98 11.25 -7.13 5.67
C CYS A 98 11.08 -5.62 5.48
N ASN A 99 11.53 -5.10 4.34
CA ASN A 99 11.21 -3.74 3.96
C ASN A 99 9.74 -3.66 3.51
N ILE A 100 9.12 -2.51 3.74
CA ILE A 100 7.77 -2.20 3.25
C ILE A 100 7.76 -0.83 2.61
N ILE A 101 7.02 -0.73 1.51
CA ILE A 101 6.67 0.52 0.86
C ILE A 101 5.15 0.65 0.89
N THR A 102 4.60 1.80 1.25
CA THR A 102 3.16 2.09 1.14
C THR A 102 2.97 3.37 0.35
N CYS A 103 2.17 3.30 -0.70
CA CYS A 103 1.83 4.45 -1.53
C CYS A 103 0.32 4.71 -1.46
N ALA A 104 -0.04 5.99 -1.43
CA ALA A 104 -1.39 6.45 -1.71
C ALA A 104 -1.34 7.45 -2.86
N LEU A 105 -2.21 7.25 -3.83
CA LEU A 105 -2.38 8.08 -5.02
C LEU A 105 -3.83 8.55 -5.09
N SER A 106 -4.05 9.76 -5.55
CA SER A 106 -5.38 10.33 -5.73
C SER A 106 -5.53 10.94 -7.11
N ASP A 107 -6.73 10.89 -7.66
CA ASP A 107 -7.07 11.74 -8.79
C ASP A 107 -7.58 13.09 -8.26
N GLU A 108 -6.85 14.15 -8.56
CA GLU A 108 -7.19 15.51 -8.09
C GLU A 108 -8.47 16.04 -8.76
N THR A 109 -8.91 15.44 -9.85
CA THR A 109 -10.12 15.83 -10.57
C THR A 109 -11.37 15.10 -10.06
N GLU A 110 -11.18 13.92 -9.44
CA GLU A 110 -12.24 13.03 -8.98
C GLU A 110 -12.49 13.12 -7.45
N THR A 111 -11.64 13.86 -6.72
CA THR A 111 -11.79 14.00 -5.27
C THR A 111 -11.52 15.41 -4.78
N ASP A 112 -12.38 15.89 -3.87
CA ASP A 112 -12.22 17.19 -3.21
C ASP A 112 -11.06 17.22 -2.20
N ASN A 113 -10.68 16.06 -1.66
CA ASN A 113 -9.64 15.89 -0.65
C ASN A 113 -8.54 14.94 -1.13
N PRO A 114 -7.75 15.33 -2.16
CA PRO A 114 -6.69 14.49 -2.67
C PRO A 114 -5.62 14.24 -1.60
N PHE A 115 -5.12 12.99 -1.57
CA PHE A 115 -4.11 12.53 -0.64
C PHE A 115 -3.02 11.76 -1.36
N PHE A 116 -1.78 12.20 -1.20
CA PHE A 116 -0.57 11.59 -1.74
C PHE A 116 0.32 11.16 -0.58
N LYS A 117 0.81 9.91 -0.63
CA LYS A 117 1.67 9.35 0.40
C LYS A 117 2.73 8.47 -0.24
N PHE A 118 3.95 8.67 0.18
CA PHE A 118 5.03 7.72 0.04
C PHE A 118 5.58 7.40 1.44
N TYR A 119 5.51 6.14 1.82
CA TYR A 119 6.05 5.63 3.07
C TYR A 119 6.98 4.47 2.77
N PHE A 120 8.14 4.47 3.40
CA PHE A 120 9.11 3.39 3.38
C PHE A 120 9.51 3.06 4.81
N SER A 121 9.65 1.77 5.12
CA SER A 121 10.28 1.34 6.35
C SER A 121 11.15 0.11 6.05
N ASN A 122 12.40 0.16 6.53
CA ASN A 122 13.33 -0.95 6.36
C ASN A 122 13.10 -2.06 7.39
N SER A 123 13.85 -3.15 7.28
CA SER A 123 13.79 -4.31 8.20
C SER A 123 14.14 -3.97 9.65
N ASN A 124 14.85 -2.87 9.89
CA ASN A 124 15.20 -2.34 11.23
C ASN A 124 14.14 -1.36 11.76
N LEU A 125 13.03 -1.16 11.03
CA LEU A 125 11.94 -0.24 11.36
C LEU A 125 12.35 1.25 11.33
N GLU A 126 13.41 1.59 10.62
CA GLU A 126 13.70 2.97 10.27
C GLU A 126 12.72 3.43 9.20
N GLU A 127 12.11 4.58 9.41
CA GLU A 127 10.96 5.02 8.64
C GLU A 127 11.25 6.29 7.86
N ARG A 128 10.67 6.38 6.67
CA ARG A 128 10.57 7.60 5.87
C ARG A 128 9.13 7.81 5.45
N LEU A 129 8.56 8.96 5.76
CA LEU A 129 7.20 9.35 5.41
C LEU A 129 7.21 10.68 4.66
N ILE A 130 6.50 10.74 3.56
CA ILE A 130 6.27 11.96 2.78
C ILE A 130 4.79 11.98 2.43
N GLN A 131 4.12 13.08 2.74
CA GLN A 131 2.68 13.26 2.48
C GLN A 131 2.40 14.65 1.91
N ALA A 132 1.45 14.71 0.99
CA ALA A 132 0.81 15.95 0.56
C ALA A 132 -0.69 15.68 0.47
N TYR A 133 -1.49 16.49 1.15
CA TYR A 133 -2.93 16.31 1.18
C TYR A 133 -3.67 17.64 1.29
N LYS A 134 -4.93 17.63 0.91
CA LYS A 134 -5.81 18.79 0.97
C LYS A 134 -6.91 18.54 1.97
N GLU A 135 -7.01 19.44 2.93
CA GLU A 135 -8.18 19.67 3.80
C GLU A 135 -8.78 21.02 3.38
N ASP A 136 -8.93 21.99 4.28
CA ASP A 136 -9.26 23.36 3.92
C ASP A 136 -8.17 24.02 3.05
N ARG A 137 -6.93 23.59 3.24
CA ARG A 137 -5.74 23.99 2.48
C ARG A 137 -4.82 22.81 2.24
N TRP A 138 -3.92 22.94 1.28
CA TRP A 138 -2.86 21.96 1.06
C TRP A 138 -1.86 21.94 2.22
N ILE A 139 -1.52 20.75 2.66
CA ILE A 139 -0.53 20.46 3.70
C ILE A 139 0.53 19.53 3.12
N PHE A 140 1.80 19.84 3.41
CA PHE A 140 2.94 18.96 3.12
C PHE A 140 3.61 18.59 4.44
N TYR A 141 3.90 17.31 4.59
CA TYR A 141 4.57 16.76 5.75
C TYR A 141 5.62 15.74 5.32
N GLU A 142 6.78 15.77 5.95
CA GLU A 142 7.80 14.76 5.80
C GLU A 142 8.46 14.43 7.14
N GLU A 143 8.85 13.16 7.30
CA GLU A 143 9.53 12.66 8.50
C GLU A 143 10.52 11.56 8.13
N GLY A 144 11.58 11.41 8.93
CA GLY A 144 12.62 10.45 8.73
C GLY A 144 13.74 10.93 7.80
N LYS A 145 14.80 10.13 7.73
CA LYS A 145 15.96 10.45 6.89
C LYS A 145 15.63 10.23 5.41
N PRO A 146 15.92 11.21 4.54
CA PRO A 146 15.70 11.04 3.11
C PRO A 146 16.45 9.83 2.54
N LEU A 147 15.80 9.13 1.63
CA LEU A 147 16.36 8.00 0.90
C LEU A 147 17.25 8.50 -0.26
N SER A 148 18.24 7.73 -0.65
CA SER A 148 19.25 8.15 -1.64
C SER A 148 18.69 8.49 -3.01
N PHE A 149 17.53 7.99 -3.35
CA PHE A 149 16.88 8.24 -4.63
C PHE A 149 15.91 9.45 -4.62
N GLU A 150 15.61 10.04 -3.44
CA GLU A 150 14.71 11.19 -3.36
C GLU A 150 15.34 12.43 -4.01
N ASN A 151 14.51 13.20 -4.70
CA ASN A 151 14.91 14.52 -5.18
C ASN A 151 14.42 15.59 -4.20
N LEU A 152 15.32 16.01 -3.30
CA LEU A 152 14.99 16.98 -2.23
C LEU A 152 14.60 18.36 -2.75
N ASP A 153 14.91 18.69 -4.00
CA ASP A 153 14.49 19.97 -4.60
C ASP A 153 12.97 20.00 -4.87
N TYR A 154 12.32 18.85 -4.98
CA TYR A 154 10.87 18.82 -5.03
C TYR A 154 10.26 19.43 -3.78
N TYR A 155 10.77 19.13 -2.59
CA TYR A 155 10.18 19.55 -1.30
C TYR A 155 10.30 21.05 -1.02
N LYS A 156 11.16 21.75 -1.75
CA LYS A 156 11.35 23.21 -1.68
C LYS A 156 10.43 23.99 -2.62
N ARG A 157 9.69 23.33 -3.50
CA ARG A 157 8.83 24.00 -4.48
C ARG A 157 7.72 24.77 -3.80
N ARG A 158 7.29 25.87 -4.42
CA ARG A 158 6.28 26.78 -3.86
C ARG A 158 4.92 26.09 -3.69
N ARG A 159 4.46 25.37 -4.73
CA ARG A 159 3.18 24.66 -4.69
C ARG A 159 3.38 23.31 -4.03
N ILE A 160 2.48 22.94 -3.10
CA ILE A 160 2.55 21.66 -2.39
C ILE A 160 2.33 20.48 -3.35
N THR A 161 1.43 20.61 -4.32
CA THR A 161 1.20 19.60 -5.37
C THR A 161 2.44 19.34 -6.23
N ASP A 162 3.38 20.30 -6.30
CA ASP A 162 4.66 20.08 -6.99
C ASP A 162 5.70 19.40 -6.09
N ARG A 163 5.45 19.32 -4.76
CA ARG A 163 6.37 18.67 -3.80
C ARG A 163 6.16 17.18 -3.75
N LEU A 164 4.90 16.73 -3.79
CA LEU A 164 4.52 15.32 -3.88
C LEU A 164 3.18 15.21 -4.63
N ASN A 165 3.15 14.33 -5.62
CA ASN A 165 1.99 13.99 -6.43
C ASN A 165 2.16 12.59 -7.03
N ASN A 166 1.18 12.12 -7.80
CA ASN A 166 1.23 10.79 -8.43
C ASN A 166 2.49 10.57 -9.27
N ASN A 167 2.96 11.57 -10.01
CA ASN A 167 4.13 11.41 -10.88
C ASN A 167 5.42 11.22 -10.06
N ILE A 168 5.58 11.99 -8.98
CA ILE A 168 6.74 11.86 -8.08
C ILE A 168 6.71 10.52 -7.37
N ILE A 169 5.54 10.05 -6.90
CA ILE A 169 5.41 8.72 -6.29
C ILE A 169 5.75 7.62 -7.31
N LYS A 170 5.23 7.71 -8.53
CA LYS A 170 5.58 6.77 -9.62
C LYS A 170 7.08 6.78 -9.92
N GLU A 171 7.70 7.96 -9.96
CA GLU A 171 9.15 8.10 -10.14
C GLU A 171 9.92 7.38 -9.02
N TYR A 172 9.54 7.56 -7.75
CA TYR A 172 10.18 6.88 -6.62
C TYR A 172 10.01 5.36 -6.69
N MET A 173 8.83 4.90 -7.07
CA MET A 173 8.58 3.47 -7.25
C MET A 173 9.43 2.87 -8.38
N ILE A 174 9.58 3.57 -9.51
CA ILE A 174 10.47 3.15 -10.60
C ILE A 174 11.94 3.06 -10.12
N ARG A 175 12.40 4.02 -9.32
CA ARG A 175 13.75 4.00 -8.73
C ARG A 175 13.97 2.85 -7.75
N LEU A 176 12.88 2.34 -7.14
CA LEU A 176 12.85 1.11 -6.34
C LEU A 176 12.63 -0.16 -7.19
N GLY A 177 12.66 -0.03 -8.52
CA GLY A 177 12.48 -1.14 -9.45
C GLY A 177 11.05 -1.64 -9.59
N ILE A 178 10.04 -0.80 -9.29
CA ILE A 178 8.62 -1.16 -9.33
C ILE A 178 7.87 -0.20 -10.26
N ASP A 179 7.36 -0.69 -11.39
CA ASP A 179 6.39 0.06 -12.18
C ASP A 179 4.97 -0.20 -11.68
N ILE A 180 4.31 0.84 -11.15
CA ILE A 180 2.94 0.76 -10.63
C ILE A 180 1.96 0.24 -11.69
N ASN A 181 2.20 0.51 -12.97
CA ASN A 181 1.33 0.05 -14.05
C ASN A 181 1.36 -1.47 -14.28
N THR A 182 2.33 -2.17 -13.71
CA THR A 182 2.54 -3.62 -13.90
C THR A 182 2.38 -4.45 -12.63
N ILE A 183 2.02 -3.85 -11.50
CA ILE A 183 1.88 -4.56 -10.21
C ILE A 183 0.81 -5.65 -10.25
N ASP A 184 -0.22 -5.49 -11.07
CA ASP A 184 -1.32 -6.43 -11.31
C ASP A 184 -1.12 -7.33 -12.54
N ALA A 185 0.02 -7.19 -13.23
CA ALA A 185 0.33 -8.00 -14.39
C ALA A 185 0.94 -9.35 -13.99
N GLN A 186 0.61 -10.40 -14.74
CA GLN A 186 1.18 -11.73 -14.58
C GLN A 186 1.16 -12.26 -13.13
N ILE A 187 0.04 -12.10 -12.43
CA ILE A 187 -0.13 -12.61 -11.07
C ILE A 187 0.10 -14.13 -11.05
N LYS A 188 1.00 -14.57 -10.18
CA LYS A 188 1.39 -15.98 -10.01
C LYS A 188 0.54 -16.67 -8.95
N ALA A 189 0.32 -16.00 -7.85
CA ALA A 189 -0.42 -16.51 -6.70
C ALA A 189 -1.01 -15.35 -5.89
N GLY A 190 -2.11 -15.60 -5.20
CA GLY A 190 -2.74 -14.61 -4.37
C GLY A 190 -3.63 -15.21 -3.30
N ILE A 191 -3.96 -14.39 -2.32
CA ILE A 191 -4.95 -14.67 -1.28
C ILE A 191 -5.87 -13.47 -1.10
N VAL A 192 -7.09 -13.75 -0.66
CA VAL A 192 -8.05 -12.74 -0.20
C VAL A 192 -8.44 -13.05 1.23
N TYR A 193 -8.26 -12.07 2.12
CA TYR A 193 -8.78 -12.10 3.49
C TYR A 193 -10.09 -11.33 3.56
N VAL A 194 -11.09 -11.93 4.22
CA VAL A 194 -12.39 -11.30 4.45
C VAL A 194 -12.79 -11.44 5.91
N ARG A 195 -13.01 -10.32 6.59
CA ARG A 195 -13.65 -10.28 7.90
C ARG A 195 -15.15 -10.36 7.73
N LYS A 196 -15.83 -11.26 8.45
CA LYS A 196 -17.28 -11.50 8.36
C LYS A 196 -18.06 -11.03 9.60
N LYS A 197 -17.37 -10.93 10.75
CA LYS A 197 -17.98 -10.55 12.03
C LYS A 197 -16.95 -9.81 12.88
N TRP A 198 -17.42 -8.93 13.73
CA TRP A 198 -16.59 -8.25 14.74
C TRP A 198 -16.24 -9.15 15.93
#